data_c8397ab159d070cb834a5018bbf00e8e
#
_entry.id   c8397ab159d070cb834a5018bbf00e8e
#
_cell.length_a   1.000
_cell.length_b   1.000
_cell.length_c   1.000
_cell.angle_alpha   90.00
_cell.angle_beta   90.00
_cell.angle_gamma   90.00
#
_symmetry.space_group_name_H-M   'P 1'
#
loop_
_entity.id
_entity.type
_entity.pdbx_description
1 polymer ?
#
loop_
_entity_poly.entity_id
_entity_poly.type
_entity_poly.pdbx_seq_one_letter_code
_entity_poly.pdbx_strand_id
1 'polypeptide(L)'
;TGLPGSNAESAFTYVPTVNGPNNIALHNSEYVTPNRVLAGATFQKKNSHFSLIYEAWNGGYNYSYMTANDMNGDGYNYDALYIPTDEQVANNEFRFVSPGDRDRFMDFVHGDSYLSKNQGKYAEAYSVYNPWVHRVDLAYKHDFKIKCGKNLNTIQLSLDMKNVLNLFSSELGVSKTINSDLNSGRILKFEGTDAEGYALFSTPEKVNANTQTWVPN
;
A
#
# COMPACT_ATOMS: atom_id res chain seq x y z
N THR A 1 12.39 -15.49 13.29
CA THR A 1 11.73 -14.77 14.40
C THR A 1 12.75 -14.52 15.50
N GLY A 2 13.29 -13.30 15.55
CA GLY A 2 14.17 -12.87 16.64
C GLY A 2 13.37 -12.55 17.91
N LEU A 3 14.01 -12.64 19.06
CA LEU A 3 13.42 -12.17 20.31
C LEU A 3 13.54 -10.65 20.40
N PRO A 4 12.60 -9.94 21.07
CA PRO A 4 12.75 -8.52 21.37
C PRO A 4 14.11 -8.25 22.00
N GLY A 5 14.84 -7.25 21.49
CA GLY A 5 16.19 -6.92 21.96
C GLY A 5 17.32 -7.80 21.41
N SER A 6 17.03 -8.80 20.56
CA SER A 6 18.05 -9.51 19.78
C SER A 6 18.38 -8.73 18.50
N ASN A 7 19.61 -8.91 17.97
CA ASN A 7 19.99 -8.33 16.68
C ASN A 7 19.24 -8.95 15.48
N ALA A 8 18.41 -9.95 15.72
CA ALA A 8 17.53 -10.55 14.74
C ALA A 8 16.15 -9.87 14.88
N GLU A 9 15.79 -9.09 13.89
CA GLU A 9 14.47 -8.46 13.81
C GLU A 9 13.38 -9.53 13.85
N SER A 10 12.45 -9.34 14.79
CA SER A 10 11.28 -10.21 14.90
C SER A 10 10.15 -9.62 14.07
N ALA A 11 9.48 -10.47 13.29
CA ALA A 11 8.26 -10.05 12.58
C ALA A 11 7.20 -9.44 13.52
N PHE A 12 7.23 -9.77 14.80
CA PHE A 12 6.30 -9.24 15.80
C PHE A 12 6.62 -7.82 16.25
N THR A 13 7.88 -7.37 16.15
CA THR A 13 8.27 -6.01 16.55
C THR A 13 7.87 -4.94 15.55
N TYR A 14 7.43 -5.31 14.36
CA TYR A 14 7.05 -4.40 13.28
C TYR A 14 5.55 -4.39 13.00
N VAL A 15 4.78 -5.23 13.67
CA VAL A 15 3.31 -5.27 13.53
C VAL A 15 2.70 -4.20 14.43
N PRO A 16 1.96 -3.22 13.89
CA PRO A 16 1.25 -2.26 14.72
C PRO A 16 0.25 -2.94 15.65
N THR A 17 0.33 -2.61 16.91
CA THR A 17 -0.53 -3.15 17.96
C THR A 17 -1.15 -2.03 18.80
N VAL A 18 -2.23 -2.34 19.52
CA VAL A 18 -2.88 -1.40 20.45
C VAL A 18 -2.34 -1.59 21.86
N ASN A 19 -2.11 -2.85 22.26
CA ASN A 19 -1.75 -3.22 23.63
C ASN A 19 -0.41 -3.97 23.70
N GLY A 20 0.52 -3.61 22.83
CA GLY A 20 1.87 -4.17 22.81
C GLY A 20 2.00 -5.51 22.05
N PRO A 21 3.25 -5.94 21.78
CA PRO A 21 3.59 -7.03 20.89
C PRO A 21 3.13 -8.42 21.38
N ASN A 22 2.78 -8.56 22.66
CA ASN A 22 2.29 -9.81 23.22
C ASN A 22 0.77 -10.00 23.06
N ASN A 23 0.08 -8.99 22.57
CA ASN A 23 -1.37 -9.01 22.36
C ASN A 23 -1.71 -8.71 20.89
N ILE A 24 -1.30 -9.60 20.00
CA ILE A 24 -1.48 -9.45 18.56
C ILE A 24 -2.88 -9.91 18.19
N ALA A 25 -3.64 -9.02 17.55
CA ALA A 25 -4.92 -9.35 16.93
C ALA A 25 -4.72 -10.05 15.57
N LEU A 26 -5.77 -10.69 15.07
CA LEU A 26 -5.79 -11.19 13.70
C LEU A 26 -5.75 -10.01 12.73
N HIS A 27 -4.83 -10.04 11.78
CA HIS A 27 -4.64 -8.97 10.79
C HIS A 27 -4.20 -9.53 9.43
N ASN A 28 -4.18 -8.67 8.42
CA ASN A 28 -3.67 -9.02 7.10
C ASN A 28 -2.16 -9.26 7.12
N SER A 29 -1.66 -10.04 6.16
CA SER A 29 -0.22 -10.11 5.91
C SER A 29 0.27 -8.88 5.17
N GLU A 30 1.49 -8.45 5.47
CA GLU A 30 2.17 -7.37 4.74
C GLU A 30 2.20 -7.60 3.22
N TYR A 31 2.31 -8.85 2.79
CA TYR A 31 2.45 -9.25 1.38
C TYR A 31 1.17 -9.80 0.76
N VAL A 32 0.02 -9.67 1.42
CA VAL A 32 -1.23 -10.18 0.86
C VAL A 32 -1.63 -9.41 -0.40
N THR A 33 -2.05 -10.16 -1.42
CA THR A 33 -2.72 -9.65 -2.62
C THR A 33 -4.18 -10.04 -2.54
N PRO A 34 -5.05 -9.19 -1.94
CA PRO A 34 -6.42 -9.57 -1.63
C PRO A 34 -7.27 -9.82 -2.88
N ASN A 35 -6.95 -9.12 -3.96
CA ASN A 35 -7.68 -9.28 -5.20
C ASN A 35 -6.71 -9.38 -6.39
N ARG A 36 -6.95 -10.37 -7.25
CA ARG A 36 -6.23 -10.55 -8.51
C ARG A 36 -7.19 -11.03 -9.59
N VAL A 37 -7.12 -10.40 -10.75
CA VAL A 37 -7.88 -10.77 -11.95
C VAL A 37 -6.89 -11.13 -13.05
N LEU A 38 -7.11 -12.26 -13.69
CA LEU A 38 -6.34 -12.69 -14.86
C LEU A 38 -7.32 -13.07 -15.96
N ALA A 39 -7.14 -12.49 -17.14
CA ALA A 39 -7.91 -12.82 -18.34
C ALA A 39 -6.97 -12.96 -19.53
N GLY A 40 -7.24 -13.94 -20.39
CA GLY A 40 -6.44 -14.19 -21.58
C GLY A 40 -7.31 -14.50 -22.78
N ALA A 41 -6.90 -14.03 -23.95
CA ALA A 41 -7.50 -14.35 -25.22
C ALA A 41 -6.42 -14.71 -26.24
N THR A 42 -6.63 -15.79 -26.96
CA THR A 42 -5.72 -16.22 -28.04
C THR A 42 -6.54 -16.35 -29.32
N PHE A 43 -6.03 -15.78 -30.40
CA PHE A 43 -6.61 -15.88 -31.72
C PHE A 43 -5.56 -16.43 -32.69
N GLN A 44 -5.97 -17.47 -33.43
CA GLN A 44 -5.11 -18.09 -34.43
C GLN A 44 -5.78 -17.97 -35.82
N LYS A 45 -5.02 -17.50 -36.80
CA LYS A 45 -5.43 -17.45 -38.18
C LYS A 45 -4.29 -17.94 -39.08
N LYS A 46 -4.48 -19.08 -39.74
CA LYS A 46 -3.44 -19.73 -40.58
C LYS A 46 -2.14 -19.92 -39.75
N ASN A 47 -1.08 -19.24 -40.15
CA ASN A 47 0.23 -19.32 -39.56
C ASN A 47 0.50 -18.20 -38.51
N SER A 48 -0.51 -17.40 -38.20
CA SER A 48 -0.39 -16.28 -37.25
C SER A 48 -1.14 -16.60 -35.98
N HIS A 49 -0.49 -16.29 -34.83
CA HIS A 49 -1.02 -16.45 -33.48
C HIS A 49 -0.94 -15.10 -32.76
N PHE A 50 -2.05 -14.67 -32.22
CA PHE A 50 -2.16 -13.48 -31.41
C PHE A 50 -2.59 -13.88 -29.99
N SER A 51 -1.95 -13.36 -28.99
CA SER A 51 -2.33 -13.55 -27.60
C SER A 51 -2.37 -12.21 -26.89
N LEU A 52 -3.41 -12.01 -26.09
CA LEU A 52 -3.57 -10.89 -25.19
C LEU A 52 -3.76 -11.46 -23.79
N ILE A 53 -3.01 -10.94 -22.82
CA ILE A 53 -3.14 -11.28 -21.40
C ILE A 53 -3.38 -9.98 -20.66
N TYR A 54 -4.48 -9.91 -19.94
CA TYR A 54 -4.78 -8.85 -18.99
C TYR A 54 -4.62 -9.38 -17.59
N GLU A 55 -3.88 -8.66 -16.76
CA GLU A 55 -3.72 -8.94 -15.35
C GLU A 55 -3.97 -7.67 -14.55
N ALA A 56 -4.76 -7.78 -13.49
CA ALA A 56 -4.94 -6.70 -12.53
C ALA A 56 -4.88 -7.26 -11.10
N TRP A 57 -4.24 -6.50 -10.21
CA TRP A 57 -4.15 -6.86 -8.78
C TRP A 57 -4.04 -5.61 -7.92
N ASN A 58 -4.37 -5.74 -6.62
CA ASN A 58 -4.07 -4.74 -5.62
C ASN A 58 -3.36 -5.38 -4.42
N GLY A 59 -2.66 -4.59 -3.63
CA GLY A 59 -1.84 -5.09 -2.53
C GLY A 59 -0.48 -5.61 -2.99
N GLY A 60 0.07 -6.58 -2.25
CA GLY A 60 1.39 -7.18 -2.52
C GLY A 60 2.51 -6.60 -1.67
N TYR A 61 2.44 -5.34 -1.26
CA TYR A 61 3.20 -4.73 -0.16
C TYR A 61 2.29 -3.70 0.51
N ASN A 62 1.71 -4.09 1.63
CA ASN A 62 0.69 -3.30 2.29
C ASN A 62 1.26 -2.55 3.48
N TYR A 63 0.70 -1.40 3.78
CA TYR A 63 1.16 -0.53 4.85
C TYR A 63 0.14 -0.45 5.98
N SER A 64 0.61 0.08 7.11
CA SER A 64 -0.20 0.37 8.28
C SER A 64 -0.09 1.84 8.62
N TYR A 65 -1.19 2.44 9.04
CA TYR A 65 -1.10 3.74 9.70
C TYR A 65 -0.77 3.55 11.17
N MET A 66 0.19 4.35 11.66
CA MET A 66 0.77 4.23 12.99
C MET A 66 0.91 5.60 13.66
N THR A 67 0.92 5.57 14.99
CA THR A 67 1.39 6.68 15.82
C THR A 67 2.88 6.49 16.07
N ALA A 68 3.68 7.53 15.81
CA ALA A 68 5.09 7.55 16.16
C ALA A 68 5.27 7.81 17.65
N ASN A 69 6.38 7.39 18.16
CA ASN A 69 6.73 7.28 19.57
C ASN A 69 5.96 6.15 20.27
N ASP A 70 6.50 5.73 21.40
CA ASP A 70 5.90 4.71 22.24
C ASP A 70 4.79 5.33 23.09
N MET A 71 3.53 5.11 22.69
CA MET A 71 2.38 5.67 23.36
C MET A 71 1.94 4.82 24.56
N ASN A 72 2.13 3.49 24.48
CA ASN A 72 1.66 2.55 25.49
C ASN A 72 2.74 2.14 26.50
N GLY A 73 3.99 2.60 26.33
CA GLY A 73 5.10 2.36 27.26
C GLY A 73 5.71 0.97 27.17
N ASP A 74 5.54 0.27 26.05
CA ASP A 74 6.05 -1.09 25.85
C ASP A 74 7.49 -1.14 25.29
N GLY A 75 8.06 0.01 24.97
CA GLY A 75 9.41 0.16 24.42
C GLY A 75 9.49 0.04 22.90
N TYR A 76 8.36 -0.04 22.20
CA TYR A 76 8.30 -0.16 20.75
C TYR A 76 7.54 1.01 20.11
N ASN A 77 8.00 1.47 18.94
CA ASN A 77 7.39 2.57 18.18
C ASN A 77 6.47 2.05 17.06
N TYR A 78 5.61 1.10 17.37
CA TYR A 78 4.68 0.44 16.43
C TYR A 78 3.25 0.44 16.95
N ASP A 79 2.84 1.57 17.52
CA ASP A 79 1.47 1.74 17.99
C ASP A 79 0.52 1.96 16.84
N ALA A 80 -0.58 1.19 16.81
CA ALA A 80 -1.62 1.37 15.83
C ALA A 80 -2.24 2.77 15.95
N LEU A 81 -2.43 3.44 14.83
CA LEU A 81 -3.07 4.76 14.81
C LEU A 81 -4.53 4.65 15.26
N TYR A 82 -4.92 5.40 16.29
CA TYR A 82 -6.34 5.68 16.53
C TYR A 82 -6.77 6.81 15.61
N ILE A 83 -7.87 6.60 14.88
CA ILE A 83 -8.40 7.59 13.93
C ILE A 83 -9.57 8.29 14.62
N PRO A 84 -9.38 9.51 15.16
CA PRO A 84 -10.44 10.19 15.89
C PRO A 84 -11.60 10.58 14.98
N THR A 85 -12.79 10.66 15.57
CA THR A 85 -13.95 11.28 14.91
C THR A 85 -13.87 12.80 14.97
N ASP A 86 -14.57 13.48 14.06
CA ASP A 86 -14.69 14.93 14.09
C ASP A 86 -15.29 15.43 15.41
N GLU A 87 -16.23 14.68 15.97
CA GLU A 87 -16.87 15.01 17.26
C GLU A 87 -15.89 14.92 18.42
N GLN A 88 -15.05 13.87 18.47
CA GLN A 88 -14.01 13.74 19.51
C GLN A 88 -12.99 14.88 19.46
N VAL A 89 -12.62 15.29 18.26
CA VAL A 89 -11.70 16.43 18.06
C VAL A 89 -12.38 17.74 18.45
N ALA A 90 -13.63 17.95 18.05
CA ALA A 90 -14.38 19.17 18.39
C ALA A 90 -14.65 19.30 19.91
N ASN A 91 -14.92 18.18 20.58
CA ASN A 91 -15.13 18.12 22.02
C ASN A 91 -13.82 18.11 22.84
N ASN A 92 -12.66 18.21 22.17
CA ASN A 92 -11.34 18.16 22.81
C ASN A 92 -11.05 16.86 23.59
N GLU A 93 -11.68 15.76 23.16
CA GLU A 93 -11.43 14.42 23.69
C GLU A 93 -10.16 13.80 23.06
N PHE A 94 -9.83 14.23 21.84
CA PHE A 94 -8.57 13.93 21.17
C PHE A 94 -7.82 15.24 20.96
N ARG A 95 -6.62 15.36 21.58
CA ARG A 95 -5.92 16.63 21.74
C ARG A 95 -4.66 16.71 20.89
N PHE A 96 -4.46 17.88 20.30
CA PHE A 96 -3.27 18.20 19.52
C PHE A 96 -2.44 19.29 20.23
N VAL A 97 -1.14 19.28 19.98
CA VAL A 97 -0.21 20.30 20.51
C VAL A 97 -0.58 21.69 20.02
N SER A 98 -1.05 21.78 18.78
CA SER A 98 -1.49 23.05 18.18
C SER A 98 -2.71 22.89 17.28
N PRO A 99 -3.49 23.99 17.05
CA PRO A 99 -4.56 23.96 16.06
C PRO A 99 -4.08 23.59 14.65
N GLY A 100 -2.86 23.98 14.27
CA GLY A 100 -2.29 23.64 12.98
C GLY A 100 -2.00 22.15 12.82
N ASP A 101 -1.61 21.45 13.89
CA ASP A 101 -1.45 19.99 13.89
C ASP A 101 -2.79 19.30 13.68
N ARG A 102 -3.81 19.76 14.40
CA ARG A 102 -5.19 19.28 14.26
C ARG A 102 -5.69 19.39 12.82
N ASP A 103 -5.59 20.61 12.28
CA ASP A 103 -6.16 20.91 10.96
C ASP A 103 -5.46 20.08 9.89
N ARG A 104 -4.12 19.99 9.90
CA ARG A 104 -3.37 19.15 8.98
C ARG A 104 -3.76 17.67 9.06
N PHE A 105 -3.87 17.13 10.26
CA PHE A 105 -4.23 15.73 10.47
C PHE A 105 -5.64 15.43 9.99
N MET A 106 -6.62 16.24 10.38
CA MET A 106 -8.02 16.02 10.01
C MET A 106 -8.24 16.20 8.51
N ASP A 107 -7.58 17.18 7.89
CA ASP A 107 -7.62 17.37 6.44
C ASP A 107 -7.06 16.13 5.71
N PHE A 108 -5.97 15.56 6.21
CA PHE A 108 -5.42 14.31 5.66
C PHE A 108 -6.38 13.14 5.87
N VAL A 109 -6.96 12.98 7.07
CA VAL A 109 -7.95 11.94 7.38
C VAL A 109 -9.14 11.98 6.44
N HIS A 110 -9.68 13.17 6.18
CA HIS A 110 -10.82 13.34 5.27
C HIS A 110 -10.45 13.06 3.81
N GLY A 111 -9.22 13.35 3.40
CA GLY A 111 -8.71 13.10 2.04
C GLY A 111 -8.34 11.64 1.77
N ASP A 112 -7.99 10.86 2.79
CA ASP A 112 -7.57 9.47 2.63
C ASP A 112 -8.77 8.52 2.67
N SER A 113 -8.83 7.62 1.68
CA SER A 113 -9.99 6.72 1.50
C SER A 113 -10.13 5.64 2.58
N TYR A 114 -9.05 5.27 3.26
CA TYR A 114 -9.08 4.31 4.36
C TYR A 114 -9.42 5.03 5.67
N LEU A 115 -8.72 6.12 5.97
CA LEU A 115 -8.90 6.84 7.23
C LEU A 115 -10.31 7.41 7.38
N SER A 116 -10.85 8.04 6.33
CA SER A 116 -12.19 8.64 6.35
C SER A 116 -13.31 7.63 6.63
N LYS A 117 -13.12 6.36 6.27
CA LYS A 117 -14.10 5.29 6.50
C LYS A 117 -13.95 4.59 7.85
N ASN A 118 -12.83 4.82 8.55
CA ASN A 118 -12.49 4.11 9.78
C ASN A 118 -12.33 5.04 10.98
N GLN A 119 -12.91 6.25 10.95
CA GLN A 119 -12.95 7.13 12.11
C GLN A 119 -13.61 6.44 13.32
N GLY A 120 -13.11 6.74 14.51
CA GLY A 120 -13.52 6.13 15.78
C GLY A 120 -12.93 4.74 16.05
N LYS A 121 -11.95 4.31 15.26
CA LYS A 121 -11.31 2.98 15.39
C LYS A 121 -9.80 3.08 15.34
N TYR A 122 -9.13 2.04 15.80
CA TYR A 122 -7.71 1.83 15.50
C TYR A 122 -7.53 1.33 14.08
N ALA A 123 -6.50 1.82 13.42
CA ALA A 123 -6.09 1.33 12.12
C ALA A 123 -5.60 -0.13 12.24
N GLU A 124 -6.13 -1.00 11.39
CA GLU A 124 -5.70 -2.40 11.35
C GLU A 124 -4.31 -2.52 10.71
N ALA A 125 -3.51 -3.45 11.21
CA ALA A 125 -2.21 -3.73 10.64
C ALA A 125 -2.33 -4.21 9.19
N TYR A 126 -1.49 -3.64 8.30
CA TYR A 126 -1.40 -3.97 6.87
C TYR A 126 -2.73 -3.87 6.11
N SER A 127 -3.61 -2.95 6.54
CA SER A 127 -4.91 -2.72 5.90
C SER A 127 -4.90 -1.67 4.81
N VAL A 128 -3.80 -0.92 4.67
CA VAL A 128 -3.61 0.09 3.62
C VAL A 128 -3.00 -0.59 2.40
N TYR A 129 -3.86 -1.08 1.51
CA TYR A 129 -3.45 -1.84 0.32
C TYR A 129 -2.90 -0.95 -0.77
N ASN A 130 -1.83 -1.39 -1.43
CA ASN A 130 -1.38 -0.77 -2.67
C ASN A 130 -2.52 -0.71 -3.68
N PRO A 131 -2.65 0.41 -4.42
CA PRO A 131 -3.68 0.57 -5.44
C PRO A 131 -3.63 -0.50 -6.52
N TRP A 132 -4.72 -0.62 -7.27
CA TRP A 132 -4.79 -1.51 -8.40
C TRP A 132 -3.71 -1.22 -9.44
N VAL A 133 -3.03 -2.26 -9.86
CA VAL A 133 -2.13 -2.27 -11.02
C VAL A 133 -2.83 -3.01 -12.14
N HIS A 134 -2.88 -2.42 -13.32
CA HIS A 134 -3.47 -3.00 -14.53
C HIS A 134 -2.38 -3.21 -15.56
N ARG A 135 -2.17 -4.42 -16.00
CA ARG A 135 -1.16 -4.76 -17.00
C ARG A 135 -1.78 -5.48 -18.18
N VAL A 136 -1.35 -5.14 -19.38
CA VAL A 136 -1.71 -5.83 -20.62
C VAL A 136 -0.44 -6.28 -21.32
N ASP A 137 -0.35 -7.57 -21.58
CA ASP A 137 0.73 -8.17 -22.37
C ASP A 137 0.17 -8.62 -23.72
N LEU A 138 0.92 -8.37 -24.80
CA LEU A 138 0.58 -8.81 -26.16
C LEU A 138 1.68 -9.71 -26.68
N ALA A 139 1.29 -10.78 -27.35
CA ALA A 139 2.21 -11.62 -28.10
C ALA A 139 1.70 -11.86 -29.52
N TYR A 140 2.62 -11.79 -30.46
CA TYR A 140 2.35 -12.16 -31.85
C TYR A 140 3.40 -13.14 -32.33
N LYS A 141 2.97 -14.23 -32.98
CA LYS A 141 3.86 -15.22 -33.61
C LYS A 141 3.39 -15.48 -35.03
N HIS A 142 4.36 -15.61 -35.93
CA HIS A 142 4.07 -15.96 -37.33
C HIS A 142 5.05 -17.03 -37.83
N ASP A 143 4.50 -18.10 -38.40
CA ASP A 143 5.25 -19.20 -38.97
C ASP A 143 5.40 -19.03 -40.46
N PHE A 144 6.61 -18.82 -40.92
CA PHE A 144 6.99 -18.82 -42.35
C PHE A 144 7.40 -20.22 -42.75
N LYS A 145 6.62 -20.84 -43.66
CA LYS A 145 6.91 -22.17 -44.21
C LYS A 145 7.80 -22.03 -45.43
N ILE A 146 9.01 -22.55 -45.38
CA ILE A 146 10.01 -22.44 -46.44
C ILE A 146 10.32 -23.85 -46.93
N LYS A 147 10.10 -24.09 -48.24
CA LYS A 147 10.46 -25.38 -48.87
C LYS A 147 11.87 -25.33 -49.38
N CYS A 148 12.74 -26.15 -48.79
CA CYS A 148 14.14 -26.32 -49.20
C CYS A 148 14.31 -27.74 -49.79
N GLY A 149 14.29 -27.87 -51.12
CA GLY A 149 14.32 -29.13 -51.80
C GLY A 149 13.06 -30.00 -51.49
N LYS A 150 13.26 -31.15 -50.89
CA LYS A 150 12.18 -32.06 -50.49
C LYS A 150 11.65 -31.76 -49.05
N ASN A 151 12.37 -30.95 -48.28
CA ASN A 151 12.05 -30.65 -46.87
C ASN A 151 11.26 -29.34 -46.73
N LEU A 152 10.27 -29.38 -45.85
CA LEU A 152 9.54 -28.18 -45.40
C LEU A 152 10.11 -27.75 -44.05
N ASN A 153 10.68 -26.53 -44.01
CA ASN A 153 11.20 -25.91 -42.82
C ASN A 153 10.26 -24.80 -42.35
N THR A 154 10.22 -24.55 -41.08
CA THR A 154 9.42 -23.46 -40.51
C THR A 154 10.37 -22.50 -39.78
N ILE A 155 10.28 -21.20 -40.14
CA ILE A 155 10.90 -20.12 -39.38
C ILE A 155 9.79 -19.38 -38.66
N GLN A 156 9.87 -19.31 -37.35
CA GLN A 156 8.92 -18.56 -36.52
C GLN A 156 9.51 -17.22 -36.13
N LEU A 157 8.78 -16.14 -36.44
CA LEU A 157 9.00 -14.82 -35.88
C LEU A 157 8.04 -14.63 -34.68
N SER A 158 8.59 -14.23 -33.52
CA SER A 158 7.77 -13.87 -32.37
C SER A 158 8.08 -12.44 -31.91
N LEU A 159 7.03 -11.73 -31.54
CA LEU A 159 7.07 -10.41 -30.93
C LEU A 159 6.26 -10.47 -29.63
N ASP A 160 6.94 -10.27 -28.51
CA ASP A 160 6.33 -10.26 -27.18
C ASP A 160 6.48 -8.85 -26.60
N MET A 161 5.35 -8.22 -26.29
CA MET A 161 5.29 -6.89 -25.66
C MET A 161 4.71 -7.04 -24.25
N LYS A 162 5.51 -6.72 -23.26
CA LYS A 162 5.10 -6.72 -21.85
C LYS A 162 4.64 -5.33 -21.43
N ASN A 163 3.55 -5.29 -20.67
CA ASN A 163 3.00 -4.04 -20.16
C ASN A 163 2.78 -2.99 -21.26
N VAL A 164 2.05 -3.37 -22.30
CA VAL A 164 1.81 -2.49 -23.47
C VAL A 164 1.12 -1.18 -23.07
N LEU A 165 0.42 -1.12 -21.94
CA LEU A 165 -0.21 0.10 -21.43
C LEU A 165 0.84 1.19 -21.11
N ASN A 166 2.05 0.80 -20.74
CA ASN A 166 3.14 1.74 -20.45
C ASN A 166 3.60 2.55 -21.69
N LEU A 167 3.26 2.07 -22.91
CA LEU A 167 3.52 2.84 -24.14
C LEU A 167 2.64 4.10 -24.24
N PHE A 168 1.49 4.13 -23.56
CA PHE A 168 0.56 5.26 -23.57
C PHE A 168 0.78 6.21 -22.40
N SER A 169 1.20 5.69 -21.24
CA SER A 169 1.57 6.48 -20.06
C SER A 169 2.53 5.69 -19.19
N SER A 170 3.60 6.33 -18.73
CA SER A 170 4.59 5.74 -17.83
C SER A 170 4.03 5.32 -16.46
N GLU A 171 2.83 5.79 -16.12
CA GLU A 171 2.15 5.43 -14.87
C GLU A 171 1.28 4.18 -14.97
N LEU A 172 0.98 3.74 -16.20
CA LEU A 172 0.13 2.57 -16.43
C LEU A 172 0.92 1.27 -16.29
N GLY A 173 0.33 0.32 -15.58
CA GLY A 173 0.91 -1.00 -15.34
C GLY A 173 2.13 -0.99 -14.41
N VAL A 174 2.30 0.08 -13.63
CA VAL A 174 3.38 0.24 -12.65
C VAL A 174 2.78 0.21 -11.25
N SER A 175 3.47 -0.47 -10.33
CA SER A 175 3.08 -0.47 -8.92
C SER A 175 3.39 0.90 -8.30
N LYS A 176 2.61 1.24 -7.29
CA LYS A 176 2.83 2.44 -6.47
C LYS A 176 3.41 2.02 -5.11
N THR A 177 4.09 2.95 -4.47
CA THR A 177 4.56 2.81 -3.10
C THR A 177 3.98 3.89 -2.22
N ILE A 178 4.02 3.70 -0.89
CA ILE A 178 3.62 4.75 0.03
C ILE A 178 4.53 5.96 -0.12
N ASN A 179 3.95 7.15 -0.07
CA ASN A 179 4.72 8.39 -0.14
C ASN A 179 5.68 8.47 1.08
N SER A 180 6.96 8.71 0.82
CA SER A 180 7.98 8.85 1.86
C SER A 180 7.67 9.97 2.88
N ASP A 181 6.89 10.96 2.47
CA ASP A 181 6.44 12.06 3.34
C ASP A 181 5.53 11.55 4.48
N LEU A 182 4.91 10.39 4.33
CA LEU A 182 4.11 9.74 5.36
C LEU A 182 4.96 8.89 6.34
N ASN A 183 6.28 8.96 6.26
CA ASN A 183 7.20 8.27 7.18
C ASN A 183 6.81 6.80 7.43
N SER A 184 6.61 6.05 6.34
CA SER A 184 6.18 4.65 6.37
C SER A 184 4.87 4.41 7.14
N GLY A 185 3.96 5.37 7.10
CA GLY A 185 2.65 5.31 7.76
C GLY A 185 2.56 5.94 9.15
N ARG A 186 3.67 6.49 9.67
CA ARG A 186 3.69 7.22 10.95
C ARG A 186 3.23 8.66 10.75
N ILE A 187 1.92 8.83 10.60
CA ILE A 187 1.31 10.13 10.26
C ILE A 187 0.93 10.98 11.47
N LEU A 188 1.00 10.41 12.66
CA LEU A 188 0.73 11.05 13.93
C LEU A 188 1.88 10.77 14.89
N LYS A 189 2.18 11.68 15.80
CA LYS A 189 3.24 11.52 16.80
C LYS A 189 2.70 11.81 18.18
N PHE A 190 2.91 10.90 19.13
CA PHE A 190 2.63 11.10 20.54
C PHE A 190 3.70 11.98 21.18
N GLU A 191 3.30 13.07 21.82
CA GLU A 191 4.19 14.07 22.43
C GLU A 191 4.14 14.05 23.95
N GLY A 192 3.43 13.10 24.54
CA GLY A 192 3.24 13.00 25.98
C GLY A 192 1.80 13.31 26.40
N THR A 193 1.63 13.68 27.65
CA THR A 193 0.32 14.02 28.24
C THR A 193 0.28 15.44 28.71
N ASP A 194 -0.89 16.06 28.67
CA ASP A 194 -1.13 17.37 29.27
C ASP A 194 -1.29 17.31 30.81
N ALA A 195 -1.54 18.47 31.41
CA ALA A 195 -1.70 18.58 32.86
C ALA A 195 -2.94 17.84 33.40
N GLU A 196 -3.94 17.59 32.55
CA GLU A 196 -5.14 16.84 32.86
C GLU A 196 -4.99 15.32 32.59
N GLY A 197 -3.85 14.88 32.04
CA GLY A 197 -3.56 13.47 31.75
C GLY A 197 -4.04 12.99 30.38
N TYR A 198 -4.49 13.88 29.50
CA TYR A 198 -4.86 13.54 28.13
C TYR A 198 -3.63 13.46 27.23
N ALA A 199 -3.63 12.49 26.34
CA ALA A 199 -2.57 12.35 25.33
C ALA A 199 -2.57 13.55 24.37
N LEU A 200 -1.37 14.08 24.11
CA LEU A 200 -1.13 15.15 23.14
C LEU A 200 -0.45 14.61 21.89
N PHE A 201 -0.91 15.06 20.74
CA PHE A 201 -0.41 14.62 19.46
C PHE A 201 0.09 15.79 18.60
N SER A 202 1.13 15.55 17.84
CA SER A 202 1.57 16.44 16.75
C SER A 202 1.47 15.74 15.41
N THR A 203 1.33 16.55 14.35
CA THR A 203 1.24 16.06 12.97
C THR A 203 2.46 16.54 12.20
N PRO A 204 3.24 15.65 11.56
CA PRO A 204 4.33 16.07 10.71
C PRO A 204 3.87 17.07 9.64
N GLU A 205 4.66 18.11 9.37
CA GLU A 205 4.29 19.19 8.43
C GLU A 205 3.94 18.69 7.02
N LYS A 206 4.56 17.58 6.64
CA LYS A 206 4.33 16.94 5.34
C LYS A 206 3.01 16.16 5.26
N VAL A 207 2.34 15.93 6.38
CA VAL A 207 1.01 15.29 6.44
C VAL A 207 -0.05 16.38 6.41
N ASN A 208 -0.71 16.56 5.28
CA ASN A 208 -1.72 17.60 5.08
C ASN A 208 -2.66 17.24 3.91
N ALA A 209 -3.65 18.06 3.62
CA ALA A 209 -4.65 17.85 2.56
C ALA A 209 -4.08 17.57 1.15
N ASN A 210 -2.87 18.04 0.86
CA ASN A 210 -2.24 17.89 -0.46
C ASN A 210 -1.34 16.65 -0.54
N THR A 211 -1.12 15.96 0.56
CA THR A 211 -0.21 14.82 0.62
C THR A 211 -0.89 13.60 0.01
N GLN A 212 -0.34 13.12 -1.09
CA GLN A 212 -0.82 11.89 -1.70
C GLN A 212 -0.30 10.68 -0.92
N THR A 213 -1.18 9.73 -0.61
CA THR A 213 -0.79 8.48 0.06
C THR A 213 0.13 7.63 -0.82
N TRP A 214 -0.10 7.62 -2.13
CA TRP A 214 0.57 6.74 -3.08
C TRP A 214 1.31 7.53 -4.16
N VAL A 215 2.55 7.16 -4.39
CA VAL A 215 3.39 7.70 -5.47
C VAL A 215 3.87 6.57 -6.38
N PRO A 216 4.16 6.84 -7.66
CA PRO A 216 4.79 5.86 -8.55
C PRO A 216 6.09 5.31 -7.95
N ASN A 217 6.33 4.01 -8.15
CA ASN A 217 7.54 3.35 -7.67
C ASN A 217 8.71 3.55 -8.64
#